data_799e16241303081bf26e280c079c2f56
#
_entry.id   799e16241303081bf26e280c079c2f56
#
_cell.length_a   1.000
_cell.length_b   1.000
_cell.length_c   1.000
_cell.angle_alpha   90.00
_cell.angle_beta   90.00
_cell.angle_gamma   90.00
#
_symmetry.space_group_name_H-M   'P 1'
#
loop_
_entity.id
_entity.type
_entity.pdbx_description
1 polymer ?
#
loop_
_entity_poly.entity_id
_entity_poly.type
_entity_poly.pdbx_seq_one_letter_code
_entity_poly.pdbx_strand_id
1 'polypeptide(L)'
;MSDQIEPLLTPRFVEVNTEDGTRSKVVIEPLERGFGYTLGNTLRRILLSCIPGAAITEVKIDGVLHEYSSIEGVQEDVIDILLNLKDVAVKKEFDEPVTLTLTGDGEGVLTAGDIQTVQDVEITNPKHVIAHLSKDAKFHAELTVRSGRGYEISEARKGQNEDKEIGLMQLDATYSPVLKVSYAVDDARVEQRTDLDKLTLRIETNGTIDPEDAVRKAATALSQQIQVFVNLEEIAAVAQEEKEPEVDPVLLRPVDELELTVRSANCLKAESIYYIGDLVLRSEVELMKTPNLGKKSLTEIKDVLAQRGLSLGMQLQNWPPAALRVDND
;
A
#
# COMPACT_ATOMS: atom_id res chain seq x y z
N MET A 1 29.40 -32.35 -29.21
CA MET A 1 28.94 -32.72 -27.86
C MET A 1 28.12 -31.53 -27.36
N SER A 2 26.81 -31.68 -27.39
CA SER A 2 25.92 -30.65 -26.85
C SER A 2 26.00 -30.76 -25.31
N ASP A 3 26.62 -29.79 -24.66
CA ASP A 3 26.46 -29.61 -23.22
C ASP A 3 24.97 -29.40 -22.93
N GLN A 4 24.28 -30.46 -22.60
CA GLN A 4 22.94 -30.37 -22.02
C GLN A 4 23.16 -29.83 -20.60
N ILE A 5 22.89 -28.55 -20.41
CA ILE A 5 22.83 -27.95 -19.07
C ILE A 5 21.70 -28.68 -18.34
N GLU A 6 22.07 -29.47 -17.33
CA GLU A 6 21.08 -30.16 -16.50
C GLU A 6 20.14 -29.12 -15.87
N PRO A 7 18.82 -29.34 -15.89
CA PRO A 7 17.89 -28.42 -15.27
C PRO A 7 18.15 -28.35 -13.76
N LEU A 8 18.05 -27.15 -13.20
CA LEU A 8 18.19 -26.94 -11.76
C LEU A 8 17.21 -27.83 -10.97
N LEU A 9 17.69 -28.44 -9.91
CA LEU A 9 16.86 -29.26 -9.02
C LEU A 9 15.81 -28.38 -8.33
N THR A 10 14.56 -28.77 -8.44
CA THR A 10 13.47 -28.17 -7.67
C THR A 10 13.37 -28.82 -6.30
N PRO A 11 13.15 -28.06 -5.21
CA PRO A 11 12.92 -28.61 -3.89
C PRO A 11 11.76 -29.62 -3.91
N ARG A 12 11.96 -30.79 -3.35
CA ARG A 12 10.94 -31.86 -3.32
C ARG A 12 10.36 -32.08 -1.93
N PHE A 13 11.07 -31.64 -0.90
CA PHE A 13 10.70 -31.85 0.48
C PHE A 13 10.56 -30.51 1.19
N VAL A 14 9.38 -30.28 1.76
CA VAL A 14 9.10 -29.13 2.61
C VAL A 14 8.43 -29.68 3.86
N GLU A 15 9.13 -29.62 4.99
CA GLU A 15 8.60 -30.00 6.29
C GLU A 15 8.33 -28.75 7.11
N VAL A 16 7.11 -28.65 7.65
CA VAL A 16 6.71 -27.58 8.55
C VAL A 16 6.38 -28.20 9.90
N ASN A 17 7.20 -27.91 10.90
CA ASN A 17 6.99 -28.33 12.28
C ASN A 17 6.62 -27.11 13.12
N THR A 18 5.36 -26.98 13.49
CA THR A 18 4.87 -25.94 14.39
C THR A 18 4.97 -26.45 15.83
N GLU A 19 5.75 -25.75 16.66
CA GLU A 19 6.01 -26.12 18.05
C GLU A 19 4.90 -25.61 18.99
N ASP A 20 4.51 -24.31 18.87
CA ASP A 20 3.58 -23.64 19.80
C ASP A 20 2.66 -22.63 19.08
N GLY A 21 2.04 -22.93 17.98
CA GLY A 21 1.17 -21.96 17.27
C GLY A 21 1.83 -20.62 16.85
N THR A 22 2.85 -20.17 17.58
CA THR A 22 3.61 -18.94 17.30
C THR A 22 5.02 -19.21 16.80
N ARG A 23 5.52 -20.45 16.91
CA ARG A 23 6.87 -20.87 16.49
C ARG A 23 6.81 -21.98 15.49
N SER A 24 7.54 -21.85 14.41
CA SER A 24 7.60 -22.88 13.39
C SER A 24 9.01 -23.05 12.84
N LYS A 25 9.34 -24.30 12.52
CA LYS A 25 10.55 -24.69 11.82
C LYS A 25 10.17 -25.19 10.43
N VAL A 26 10.64 -24.50 9.40
CA VAL A 26 10.42 -24.87 7.99
C VAL A 26 11.74 -25.38 7.41
N VAL A 27 11.72 -26.60 6.87
CA VAL A 27 12.88 -27.25 6.24
C VAL A 27 12.60 -27.43 4.76
N ILE A 28 13.53 -26.99 3.92
CA ILE A 28 13.43 -27.06 2.45
C ILE A 28 14.67 -27.74 1.92
N GLU A 29 14.50 -28.87 1.24
CA GLU A 29 15.58 -29.65 0.62
C GLU A 29 15.07 -30.49 -0.58
N PRO A 30 15.91 -30.83 -1.57
CA PRO A 30 17.24 -30.29 -1.80
C PRO A 30 17.19 -28.96 -2.54
N LEU A 31 18.17 -28.11 -2.28
CA LEU A 31 18.42 -26.88 -3.05
C LEU A 31 19.79 -27.00 -3.75
N GLU A 32 19.94 -26.36 -4.90
CA GLU A 32 21.26 -26.25 -5.53
C GLU A 32 22.21 -25.43 -4.65
N ARG A 33 23.50 -25.77 -4.73
CA ARG A 33 24.55 -25.14 -3.93
C ARG A 33 24.50 -23.60 -3.99
N GLY A 34 24.46 -22.96 -2.83
CA GLY A 34 24.39 -21.51 -2.66
C GLY A 34 22.97 -20.93 -2.63
N PHE A 35 21.96 -21.65 -3.13
CA PHE A 35 20.57 -21.20 -3.07
C PHE A 35 20.02 -21.16 -1.64
N GLY A 36 20.50 -22.05 -0.76
CA GLY A 36 20.14 -22.03 0.65
C GLY A 36 20.43 -20.68 1.31
N TYR A 37 21.62 -20.12 1.12
CA TYR A 37 21.98 -18.80 1.65
C TYR A 37 21.23 -17.67 0.99
N THR A 38 21.06 -17.70 -0.33
CA THR A 38 20.35 -16.67 -1.10
C THR A 38 18.88 -16.60 -0.69
N LEU A 39 18.18 -17.72 -0.70
CA LEU A 39 16.77 -17.78 -0.34
C LEU A 39 16.57 -17.53 1.16
N GLY A 40 17.41 -18.10 2.02
CA GLY A 40 17.33 -17.94 3.47
C GLY A 40 17.47 -16.48 3.89
N ASN A 41 18.45 -15.76 3.36
CA ASN A 41 18.64 -14.34 3.66
C ASN A 41 17.50 -13.49 3.08
N THR A 42 17.08 -13.75 1.85
CA THR A 42 16.01 -12.99 1.20
C THR A 42 14.68 -13.18 1.92
N LEU A 43 14.30 -14.42 2.22
CA LEU A 43 13.07 -14.72 2.97
C LEU A 43 13.11 -14.13 4.39
N ARG A 44 14.25 -14.21 5.08
CA ARG A 44 14.41 -13.58 6.39
C ARG A 44 14.13 -12.07 6.33
N ARG A 45 14.68 -11.37 5.34
CA ARG A 45 14.48 -9.92 5.18
C ARG A 45 13.02 -9.58 4.89
N ILE A 46 12.38 -10.34 3.99
CA ILE A 46 10.98 -10.11 3.62
C ILE A 46 10.06 -10.40 4.81
N LEU A 47 10.29 -11.50 5.54
CA LEU A 47 9.51 -11.86 6.72
C LEU A 47 9.55 -10.77 7.81
N LEU A 48 10.70 -10.13 8.04
CA LEU A 48 10.86 -9.10 9.06
C LEU A 48 10.33 -7.73 8.63
N SER A 49 10.25 -7.41 7.33
CA SER A 49 9.98 -6.05 6.87
C SER A 49 8.73 -5.90 6.00
N CYS A 50 8.27 -6.96 5.33
CA CYS A 50 7.24 -6.82 4.29
C CYS A 50 5.88 -7.39 4.69
N ILE A 51 5.80 -8.19 5.76
CA ILE A 51 4.52 -8.78 6.20
C ILE A 51 3.65 -7.69 6.81
N PRO A 52 2.42 -7.48 6.33
CA PRO A 52 1.50 -6.51 6.90
C PRO A 52 1.02 -6.94 8.27
N GLY A 53 0.78 -5.96 9.14
CA GLY A 53 0.21 -6.15 10.45
C GLY A 53 -0.48 -4.88 10.95
N ALA A 54 -0.91 -4.88 12.20
CA ALA A 54 -1.55 -3.74 12.84
C ALA A 54 -0.81 -3.35 14.13
N ALA A 55 -0.82 -2.05 14.44
CA ALA A 55 -0.21 -1.52 15.65
C ALA A 55 -0.99 -0.31 16.17
N ILE A 56 -0.88 -0.06 17.47
CA ILE A 56 -1.38 1.16 18.12
C ILE A 56 -0.44 2.29 17.72
N THR A 57 -0.98 3.33 17.09
CA THR A 57 -0.23 4.45 16.51
C THR A 57 -0.43 5.75 17.27
N GLU A 58 -1.59 5.92 17.90
CA GLU A 58 -1.96 7.12 18.63
C GLU A 58 -2.68 6.73 19.90
N VAL A 59 -2.42 7.46 20.97
CA VAL A 59 -3.00 7.24 22.31
C VAL A 59 -3.43 8.57 22.90
N LYS A 60 -4.65 8.64 23.39
CA LYS A 60 -5.20 9.77 24.13
C LYS A 60 -5.65 9.28 25.49
N ILE A 61 -5.04 9.78 26.58
CA ILE A 61 -5.36 9.40 27.93
C ILE A 61 -6.04 10.58 28.62
N ASP A 62 -7.14 10.34 29.30
CA ASP A 62 -7.87 11.40 30.01
C ASP A 62 -7.02 12.03 31.11
N GLY A 63 -6.96 13.36 31.11
CA GLY A 63 -6.18 14.12 32.10
C GLY A 63 -4.69 14.23 31.80
N VAL A 64 -4.19 13.62 30.70
CA VAL A 64 -2.78 13.65 30.31
C VAL A 64 -2.60 14.54 29.07
N LEU A 65 -1.67 15.49 29.16
CA LEU A 65 -1.39 16.44 28.07
C LEU A 65 -0.11 16.12 27.30
N HIS A 66 0.82 15.38 27.90
CA HIS A 66 2.10 15.01 27.30
C HIS A 66 2.68 13.73 27.92
N GLU A 67 3.58 13.10 27.22
CA GLU A 67 4.19 11.81 27.57
C GLU A 67 5.03 11.83 28.87
N TYR A 68 5.51 13.00 29.30
CA TYR A 68 6.37 13.15 30.50
C TYR A 68 5.54 13.48 31.77
N SER A 69 4.37 12.91 31.87
CA SER A 69 3.51 13.08 33.07
C SER A 69 3.29 11.77 33.79
N SER A 70 2.81 11.86 35.01
CA SER A 70 2.35 10.72 35.82
C SER A 70 0.84 10.83 36.01
N ILE A 71 0.18 9.70 36.23
CA ILE A 71 -1.27 9.62 36.45
C ILE A 71 -1.50 9.28 37.93
N GLU A 72 -2.37 10.03 38.59
CA GLU A 72 -2.67 9.80 40.01
C GLU A 72 -3.32 8.41 40.18
N GLY A 73 -2.75 7.62 41.06
CA GLY A 73 -3.21 6.26 41.32
C GLY A 73 -2.71 5.19 40.37
N VAL A 74 -1.86 5.50 39.42
CA VAL A 74 -1.18 4.55 38.52
C VAL A 74 0.28 4.44 38.92
N GLN A 75 0.83 3.23 38.93
CA GLN A 75 2.21 2.99 39.37
C GLN A 75 3.22 3.39 38.31
N GLU A 76 2.90 3.13 37.05
CA GLU A 76 3.75 3.41 35.88
C GLU A 76 3.59 4.86 35.43
N ASP A 77 4.67 5.44 34.92
CA ASP A 77 4.63 6.72 34.24
C ASP A 77 3.99 6.56 32.82
N VAL A 78 3.50 7.66 32.25
CA VAL A 78 2.86 7.64 30.93
C VAL A 78 3.77 7.03 29.86
N ILE A 79 5.07 7.32 29.90
CA ILE A 79 6.05 6.72 28.96
C ILE A 79 6.05 5.19 29.05
N ASP A 80 6.05 4.64 30.27
CA ASP A 80 6.05 3.18 30.47
C ASP A 80 4.75 2.56 29.96
N ILE A 81 3.61 3.23 30.20
CA ILE A 81 2.32 2.81 29.65
C ILE A 81 2.34 2.81 28.11
N LEU A 82 2.89 3.86 27.48
CA LEU A 82 3.00 3.94 26.02
C LEU A 82 3.92 2.85 25.46
N LEU A 83 5.02 2.51 26.14
CA LEU A 83 5.90 1.41 25.76
C LEU A 83 5.19 0.05 25.89
N ASN A 84 4.44 -0.16 26.96
CA ASN A 84 3.64 -1.38 27.15
C ASN A 84 2.53 -1.50 26.09
N LEU A 85 1.88 -0.40 25.72
CA LEU A 85 0.87 -0.38 24.65
C LEU A 85 1.46 -0.71 23.27
N LYS A 86 2.72 -0.37 23.04
CA LYS A 86 3.43 -0.72 21.78
C LYS A 86 3.60 -2.22 21.59
N ASP A 87 3.68 -2.99 22.69
CA ASP A 87 3.87 -4.44 22.66
C ASP A 87 2.54 -5.22 22.60
N VAL A 88 1.40 -4.52 22.56
CA VAL A 88 0.08 -5.15 22.35
C VAL A 88 -0.05 -5.68 20.93
N ALA A 89 -0.28 -6.98 20.82
CA ALA A 89 -0.44 -7.67 19.52
C ALA A 89 -1.91 -7.61 19.06
N VAL A 90 -2.18 -6.74 18.08
CA VAL A 90 -3.51 -6.52 17.51
C VAL A 90 -3.62 -7.20 16.16
N LYS A 91 -4.63 -8.07 15.99
CA LYS A 91 -5.03 -8.65 14.71
C LYS A 91 -6.24 -7.88 14.18
N LYS A 92 -6.18 -7.45 12.92
CA LYS A 92 -7.19 -6.64 12.27
C LYS A 92 -7.33 -7.07 10.82
N GLU A 93 -8.55 -7.22 10.32
CA GLU A 93 -8.82 -7.77 8.98
C GLU A 93 -8.99 -6.70 7.89
N PHE A 94 -9.20 -5.45 8.24
CA PHE A 94 -9.45 -4.34 7.32
C PHE A 94 -8.40 -3.23 7.44
N ASP A 95 -8.27 -2.35 6.44
CA ASP A 95 -7.20 -1.34 6.40
C ASP A 95 -7.56 -0.01 7.10
N GLU A 96 -8.86 0.28 7.31
CA GLU A 96 -9.30 1.55 7.90
C GLU A 96 -8.82 1.72 9.35
N PRO A 97 -8.40 2.92 9.79
CA PRO A 97 -8.04 3.18 11.19
C PRO A 97 -9.22 2.91 12.13
N VAL A 98 -8.94 2.35 13.31
CA VAL A 98 -9.95 2.02 14.31
C VAL A 98 -9.54 2.55 15.67
N THR A 99 -10.49 3.15 16.38
CA THR A 99 -10.31 3.59 17.76
C THR A 99 -10.86 2.54 18.72
N LEU A 100 -10.01 2.07 19.63
CA LEU A 100 -10.33 1.16 20.72
C LEU A 100 -10.32 1.92 22.04
N THR A 101 -11.04 1.44 23.03
CA THR A 101 -11.10 2.09 24.36
C THR A 101 -10.53 1.16 25.41
N LEU A 102 -9.66 1.69 26.25
CA LEU A 102 -9.11 0.99 27.42
C LEU A 102 -9.59 1.69 28.67
N THR A 103 -10.30 0.94 29.53
CA THR A 103 -10.84 1.47 30.78
C THR A 103 -10.42 0.61 31.97
N GLY A 104 -10.04 1.26 33.07
CA GLY A 104 -9.73 0.60 34.33
C GLY A 104 -10.30 1.40 35.49
N ASP A 105 -10.95 0.73 36.44
CA ASP A 105 -11.56 1.34 37.61
C ASP A 105 -11.19 0.52 38.88
N GLY A 106 -10.60 1.18 39.84
CA GLY A 106 -10.19 0.58 41.12
C GLY A 106 -8.84 -0.16 41.10
N GLU A 107 -8.53 -0.85 42.20
CA GLU A 107 -7.25 -1.56 42.40
C GLU A 107 -7.16 -2.81 41.55
N GLY A 108 -6.13 -2.90 40.68
CA GLY A 108 -5.91 -4.06 39.85
C GLY A 108 -4.78 -3.89 38.84
N VAL A 109 -4.57 -4.94 38.05
CA VAL A 109 -3.62 -4.95 36.94
C VAL A 109 -4.40 -4.73 35.65
N LEU A 110 -4.10 -3.65 34.97
CA LEU A 110 -4.68 -3.35 33.67
C LEU A 110 -3.91 -4.11 32.60
N THR A 111 -4.60 -4.94 31.83
CA THR A 111 -4.02 -5.81 30.83
C THR A 111 -4.53 -5.49 29.43
N ALA A 112 -3.88 -6.02 28.42
CA ALA A 112 -4.34 -5.88 27.03
C ALA A 112 -5.73 -6.51 26.81
N GLY A 113 -6.13 -7.48 27.65
CA GLY A 113 -7.47 -8.08 27.62
C GLY A 113 -8.61 -7.13 28.05
N ASP A 114 -8.29 -6.04 28.76
CA ASP A 114 -9.27 -5.03 29.21
C ASP A 114 -9.57 -3.99 28.11
N ILE A 115 -8.87 -4.04 26.98
CA ILE A 115 -9.14 -3.20 25.82
C ILE A 115 -10.46 -3.65 25.19
N GLN A 116 -11.41 -2.71 25.09
CA GLN A 116 -12.69 -2.95 24.43
C GLN A 116 -12.47 -2.97 22.90
N THR A 117 -12.54 -4.17 22.32
CA THR A 117 -12.38 -4.36 20.90
C THR A 117 -13.70 -4.16 20.16
N VAL A 118 -13.61 -3.72 18.91
CA VAL A 118 -14.74 -3.66 17.98
C VAL A 118 -14.77 -4.91 17.12
N GLN A 119 -15.81 -5.07 16.32
CA GLN A 119 -15.94 -6.18 15.38
C GLN A 119 -14.69 -6.27 14.48
N ASP A 120 -14.21 -7.49 14.23
CA ASP A 120 -13.06 -7.81 13.37
C ASP A 120 -11.68 -7.29 13.88
N VAL A 121 -11.60 -6.96 15.18
CA VAL A 121 -10.34 -6.65 15.88
C VAL A 121 -10.18 -7.59 17.06
N GLU A 122 -9.05 -8.29 17.12
CA GLU A 122 -8.71 -9.26 18.16
C GLU A 122 -7.34 -8.96 18.78
N ILE A 123 -7.22 -9.11 20.12
CA ILE A 123 -5.96 -9.00 20.82
C ILE A 123 -5.43 -10.40 21.10
N THR A 124 -4.25 -10.69 20.56
CA THR A 124 -3.67 -12.04 20.61
C THR A 124 -2.92 -12.30 21.91
N ASN A 125 -2.45 -11.24 22.60
CA ASN A 125 -1.74 -11.33 23.89
C ASN A 125 -2.51 -10.69 25.06
N PRO A 126 -3.71 -11.16 25.42
CA PRO A 126 -4.58 -10.51 26.41
C PRO A 126 -3.98 -10.43 27.83
N LYS A 127 -2.97 -11.26 28.13
CA LYS A 127 -2.30 -11.27 29.45
C LYS A 127 -1.18 -10.24 29.56
N HIS A 128 -0.89 -9.49 28.51
CA HIS A 128 0.15 -8.47 28.51
C HIS A 128 -0.25 -7.33 29.47
N VAL A 129 0.61 -7.01 30.43
CA VAL A 129 0.36 -5.99 31.45
C VAL A 129 0.65 -4.62 30.86
N ILE A 130 -0.30 -3.69 31.00
CA ILE A 130 -0.18 -2.30 30.55
C ILE A 130 0.17 -1.39 31.72
N ALA A 131 -0.57 -1.49 32.83
CA ALA A 131 -0.36 -0.67 34.04
C ALA A 131 -0.89 -1.33 35.30
N HIS A 132 -0.44 -0.85 36.48
CA HIS A 132 -0.94 -1.25 37.78
C HIS A 132 -1.72 -0.10 38.41
N LEU A 133 -2.97 -0.35 38.79
CA LEU A 133 -3.90 0.63 39.35
C LEU A 133 -4.03 0.47 40.87
N SER A 134 -4.06 1.60 41.55
CA SER A 134 -4.34 1.70 43.01
C SER A 134 -5.84 1.79 43.29
N LYS A 135 -6.25 1.73 44.55
CA LYS A 135 -7.67 1.61 45.00
C LYS A 135 -8.64 2.66 44.44
N ASP A 136 -8.16 3.90 44.23
CA ASP A 136 -8.99 5.01 43.79
C ASP A 136 -8.65 5.47 42.36
N ALA A 137 -7.86 4.68 41.64
CA ALA A 137 -7.43 5.01 40.28
C ALA A 137 -8.58 4.85 39.27
N LYS A 138 -8.72 5.82 38.37
CA LYS A 138 -9.57 5.75 37.20
C LYS A 138 -8.69 5.96 35.98
N PHE A 139 -8.72 5.01 35.09
CA PHE A 139 -7.96 5.07 33.85
C PHE A 139 -8.90 4.97 32.65
N HIS A 140 -8.77 5.91 31.72
CA HIS A 140 -9.49 5.90 30.48
C HIS A 140 -8.56 6.36 29.36
N ALA A 141 -8.45 5.56 28.31
CA ALA A 141 -7.62 5.87 27.15
C ALA A 141 -8.31 5.45 25.84
N GLU A 142 -8.16 6.28 24.84
CA GLU A 142 -8.53 6.00 23.45
C GLU A 142 -7.27 5.61 22.68
N LEU A 143 -7.31 4.48 21.98
CA LEU A 143 -6.19 3.87 21.26
C LEU A 143 -6.53 3.80 19.77
N THR A 144 -5.80 4.50 18.94
CA THR A 144 -5.97 4.40 17.49
C THR A 144 -5.05 3.32 16.94
N VAL A 145 -5.64 2.31 16.29
CA VAL A 145 -4.95 1.19 15.63
C VAL A 145 -4.96 1.39 14.12
N ARG A 146 -3.79 1.30 13.50
CA ARG A 146 -3.63 1.36 12.04
C ARG A 146 -2.96 0.11 11.50
N SER A 147 -3.23 -0.21 10.24
CA SER A 147 -2.53 -1.25 9.47
C SER A 147 -1.33 -0.65 8.76
N GLY A 148 -0.25 -1.45 8.62
CA GLY A 148 0.95 -1.01 7.95
C GLY A 148 1.94 -2.15 7.74
N ARG A 149 3.21 -1.80 7.39
CA ARG A 149 4.29 -2.76 7.18
C ARG A 149 5.58 -2.27 7.82
N GLY A 150 6.34 -3.18 8.42
CA GLY A 150 7.64 -2.90 8.99
C GLY A 150 7.56 -1.95 10.20
N TYR A 151 8.42 -0.95 10.24
CA TYR A 151 8.53 0.03 11.32
C TYR A 151 8.33 1.45 10.79
N GLU A 152 7.48 2.22 11.45
CA GLU A 152 7.17 3.60 11.08
C GLU A 152 7.36 4.52 12.28
N ILE A 153 8.19 5.56 12.09
CA ILE A 153 8.46 6.58 13.11
C ILE A 153 7.27 7.55 13.19
N SER A 154 6.87 7.92 14.40
CA SER A 154 5.76 8.85 14.65
C SER A 154 5.93 10.20 13.93
N GLU A 155 7.18 10.68 13.81
CA GLU A 155 7.47 11.95 13.13
C GLU A 155 7.14 11.94 11.63
N ALA A 156 7.24 10.79 10.95
CA ALA A 156 6.88 10.66 9.53
C ALA A 156 5.38 10.88 9.29
N ARG A 157 4.55 10.60 10.30
CA ARG A 157 3.09 10.81 10.26
C ARG A 157 2.67 12.23 10.63
N LYS A 158 3.51 12.99 11.35
CA LYS A 158 3.22 14.38 11.76
C LYS A 158 2.96 15.34 10.60
N GLY A 159 3.46 15.04 9.40
CA GLY A 159 3.23 15.86 8.20
C GLY A 159 1.85 15.70 7.54
N GLN A 160 1.03 14.72 7.96
CA GLN A 160 -0.27 14.46 7.35
C GLN A 160 -1.45 15.09 8.12
N ASN A 161 -1.29 15.44 9.40
CA ASN A 161 -2.31 16.07 10.23
C ASN A 161 -1.80 17.42 10.75
N GLU A 162 -2.25 18.51 10.14
CA GLU A 162 -1.92 19.88 10.57
C GLU A 162 -2.61 20.28 11.89
N ASP A 163 -3.73 19.67 12.24
CA ASP A 163 -4.48 19.92 13.47
C ASP A 163 -4.02 18.94 14.59
N LYS A 164 -3.07 19.40 15.41
CA LYS A 164 -2.67 18.65 16.62
C LYS A 164 -3.75 18.80 17.69
N GLU A 165 -4.49 17.73 17.95
CA GLU A 165 -5.32 17.66 19.14
C GLU A 165 -4.42 17.67 20.38
N ILE A 166 -4.77 18.53 21.37
CA ILE A 166 -4.05 18.60 22.64
C ILE A 166 -4.28 17.29 23.41
N GLY A 167 -3.18 16.68 23.92
CA GLY A 167 -3.23 15.41 24.63
C GLY A 167 -3.18 14.16 23.77
N LEU A 168 -3.11 14.30 22.44
CA LEU A 168 -2.89 13.16 21.53
C LEU A 168 -1.39 12.83 21.46
N MET A 169 -1.02 11.66 21.95
CA MET A 169 0.34 11.13 21.93
C MET A 169 0.52 10.18 20.78
N GLN A 170 1.54 10.40 19.96
CA GLN A 170 1.85 9.56 18.81
C GLN A 170 2.96 8.58 19.13
N LEU A 171 2.73 7.29 18.84
CA LEU A 171 3.69 6.21 19.04
C LEU A 171 4.38 5.82 17.73
N ASP A 172 5.64 5.41 17.85
CA ASP A 172 6.28 4.66 16.76
C ASP A 172 5.61 3.31 16.62
N ALA A 173 5.25 2.95 15.39
CA ALA A 173 4.52 1.75 15.10
C ALA A 173 5.43 0.63 14.58
N THR A 174 5.37 -0.53 15.23
CA THR A 174 5.97 -1.78 14.75
C THR A 174 4.84 -2.67 14.23
N TYR A 175 4.62 -2.63 12.91
CA TYR A 175 3.53 -3.39 12.30
C TYR A 175 3.89 -4.86 12.06
N SER A 176 5.19 -5.20 12.05
CA SER A 176 5.61 -6.57 11.73
C SER A 176 5.08 -7.59 12.73
N PRO A 177 4.29 -8.59 12.26
CA PRO A 177 3.81 -9.67 13.12
C PRO A 177 4.89 -10.70 13.41
N VAL A 178 6.03 -10.65 12.71
CA VAL A 178 7.15 -11.57 12.85
C VAL A 178 8.19 -10.96 13.78
N LEU A 179 8.40 -11.61 14.93
CA LEU A 179 9.32 -11.15 15.97
C LEU A 179 10.76 -11.57 15.70
N LYS A 180 10.94 -12.83 15.26
CA LYS A 180 12.27 -13.39 15.06
C LYS A 180 12.31 -14.36 13.89
N VAL A 181 13.36 -14.23 13.07
CA VAL A 181 13.66 -15.17 12.00
C VAL A 181 15.13 -15.53 12.05
N SER A 182 15.42 -16.81 12.08
CA SER A 182 16.78 -17.35 11.91
C SER A 182 16.77 -18.42 10.82
N TYR A 183 17.89 -18.55 10.10
CA TYR A 183 18.06 -19.61 9.15
C TYR A 183 19.43 -20.29 9.33
N ALA A 184 19.47 -21.57 8.96
CA ALA A 184 20.68 -22.36 8.88
C ALA A 184 20.69 -23.08 7.53
N VAL A 185 21.89 -23.25 6.98
CA VAL A 185 22.11 -23.99 5.74
C VAL A 185 23.06 -25.12 6.06
N ASP A 186 22.59 -26.33 5.86
CA ASP A 186 23.31 -27.57 6.06
C ASP A 186 23.49 -28.29 4.71
N ASP A 187 24.42 -29.21 4.60
CA ASP A 187 24.61 -30.01 3.40
C ASP A 187 23.45 -31.05 3.27
N ALA A 188 22.92 -31.16 2.06
CA ALA A 188 21.93 -32.17 1.70
C ALA A 188 22.54 -33.20 0.75
N ARG A 189 22.11 -34.47 0.88
CA ARG A 189 22.53 -35.53 -0.01
C ARG A 189 21.35 -36.11 -0.75
N VAL A 190 21.46 -36.12 -2.08
CA VAL A 190 20.51 -36.83 -2.95
C VAL A 190 21.30 -37.79 -3.84
N GLU A 191 21.07 -39.10 -3.62
CA GLU A 191 21.79 -40.16 -4.32
C GLU A 191 23.32 -40.04 -4.24
N GLN A 192 23.98 -39.69 -5.34
CA GLN A 192 25.43 -39.49 -5.43
C GLN A 192 25.87 -38.02 -5.24
N ARG A 193 24.93 -37.08 -5.30
CA ARG A 193 25.23 -35.67 -5.10
C ARG A 193 25.22 -35.33 -3.59
N THR A 194 26.31 -34.77 -3.12
CA THR A 194 26.52 -34.36 -1.72
C THR A 194 26.75 -32.87 -1.57
N ASP A 195 26.65 -32.13 -2.68
CA ASP A 195 26.94 -30.73 -2.81
C ASP A 195 25.67 -29.84 -2.80
N LEU A 196 24.57 -30.38 -2.30
CA LEU A 196 23.29 -29.70 -2.26
C LEU A 196 23.05 -29.02 -0.90
N ASP A 197 22.23 -27.98 -0.90
CA ASP A 197 21.89 -27.23 0.31
C ASP A 197 20.54 -27.72 0.91
N LYS A 198 20.50 -27.76 2.24
CA LYS A 198 19.29 -27.89 3.06
C LYS A 198 19.07 -26.61 3.84
N LEU A 199 18.00 -25.89 3.54
CA LEU A 199 17.62 -24.67 4.23
C LEU A 199 16.67 -24.98 5.38
N THR A 200 17.04 -24.56 6.58
CA THR A 200 16.19 -24.61 7.78
C THR A 200 15.85 -23.17 8.20
N LEU A 201 14.59 -22.80 8.17
CA LEU A 201 14.08 -21.51 8.67
C LEU A 201 13.39 -21.73 10.03
N ARG A 202 13.69 -20.90 11.02
CA ARG A 202 12.96 -20.85 12.30
C ARG A 202 12.33 -19.47 12.43
N ILE A 203 11.03 -19.46 12.67
CA ILE A 203 10.20 -18.24 12.67
C ILE A 203 9.43 -18.19 13.97
N GLU A 204 9.39 -17.01 14.57
CA GLU A 204 8.60 -16.71 15.75
C GLU A 204 7.73 -15.47 15.45
N THR A 205 6.41 -15.63 15.67
CA THR A 205 5.40 -14.58 15.44
C THR A 205 4.80 -14.12 16.76
N ASN A 206 4.13 -12.98 16.75
CA ASN A 206 3.37 -12.47 17.89
C ASN A 206 1.98 -13.11 18.06
N GLY A 207 1.65 -14.11 17.21
CA GLY A 207 0.36 -14.81 17.22
C GLY A 207 -0.73 -14.20 16.36
N THR A 208 -0.51 -13.00 15.78
CA THR A 208 -1.51 -12.37 14.87
C THR A 208 -1.53 -13.03 13.49
N ILE A 209 -0.47 -13.74 13.14
CA ILE A 209 -0.36 -14.52 11.90
C ILE A 209 0.24 -15.89 12.21
N ASP A 210 -0.24 -16.92 11.52
CA ASP A 210 0.39 -18.23 11.55
C ASP A 210 1.77 -18.16 10.87
N PRO A 211 2.84 -18.74 11.48
CA PRO A 211 4.16 -18.79 10.86
C PRO A 211 4.20 -19.37 9.46
N GLU A 212 3.38 -20.37 9.14
CA GLU A 212 3.27 -20.95 7.79
C GLU A 212 2.70 -19.96 6.79
N ASP A 213 1.65 -19.24 7.18
CA ASP A 213 1.04 -18.19 6.33
C ASP A 213 1.99 -17.01 6.14
N ALA A 214 2.80 -16.67 7.15
CA ALA A 214 3.84 -15.67 7.02
C ALA A 214 4.87 -16.05 5.95
N VAL A 215 5.34 -17.31 5.94
CA VAL A 215 6.27 -17.82 4.91
C VAL A 215 5.63 -17.77 3.53
N ARG A 216 4.36 -18.22 3.42
CA ARG A 216 3.62 -18.21 2.14
C ARG A 216 3.47 -16.79 1.59
N LYS A 217 3.10 -15.83 2.43
CA LYS A 217 3.02 -14.39 2.05
C LYS A 217 4.38 -13.84 1.64
N ALA A 218 5.45 -14.18 2.38
CA ALA A 218 6.80 -13.74 2.04
C ALA A 218 7.29 -14.31 0.70
N ALA A 219 7.05 -15.60 0.45
CA ALA A 219 7.40 -16.25 -0.81
C ALA A 219 6.59 -15.68 -1.99
N THR A 220 5.31 -15.39 -1.78
CA THR A 220 4.46 -14.74 -2.80
C THR A 220 4.96 -13.33 -3.13
N ALA A 221 5.29 -12.53 -2.11
CA ALA A 221 5.84 -11.20 -2.32
C ALA A 221 7.17 -11.24 -3.09
N LEU A 222 8.05 -12.20 -2.76
CA LEU A 222 9.30 -12.41 -3.49
C LEU A 222 9.05 -12.79 -4.94
N SER A 223 8.13 -13.74 -5.18
CA SER A 223 7.78 -14.20 -6.53
C SER A 223 7.26 -13.05 -7.39
N GLN A 224 6.38 -12.21 -6.86
CA GLN A 224 5.84 -11.04 -7.56
C GLN A 224 6.95 -10.05 -7.95
N GLN A 225 7.91 -9.78 -7.05
CA GLN A 225 9.02 -8.87 -7.34
C GLN A 225 10.00 -9.42 -8.38
N ILE A 226 10.23 -10.74 -8.39
CA ILE A 226 11.12 -11.38 -9.36
C ILE A 226 10.45 -11.52 -10.73
N GLN A 227 9.12 -11.64 -10.78
CA GLN A 227 8.38 -11.78 -12.02
C GLN A 227 8.58 -10.60 -12.98
N VAL A 228 8.83 -9.41 -12.45
CA VAL A 228 9.20 -8.21 -13.22
C VAL A 228 10.44 -8.46 -14.09
N PHE A 229 11.41 -9.22 -13.58
CA PHE A 229 12.65 -9.53 -14.32
C PHE A 229 12.48 -10.64 -15.36
N VAL A 230 11.44 -11.46 -15.23
CA VAL A 230 11.10 -12.51 -16.21
C VAL A 230 10.39 -11.90 -17.41
N ASN A 231 9.52 -10.90 -17.23
CA ASN A 231 8.66 -10.31 -18.25
C ASN A 231 9.09 -8.87 -18.60
N LEU A 232 10.39 -8.62 -18.76
CA LEU A 232 10.92 -7.27 -19.02
C LEU A 232 10.34 -6.61 -20.28
N GLU A 233 10.05 -7.40 -21.34
CA GLU A 233 9.51 -6.88 -22.60
C GLU A 233 8.03 -6.49 -22.48
N GLU A 234 7.21 -7.28 -21.75
CA GLU A 234 5.79 -7.00 -21.55
C GLU A 234 5.57 -5.73 -20.71
N ILE A 235 6.41 -5.53 -19.67
CA ILE A 235 6.32 -4.37 -18.81
C ILE A 235 6.72 -3.08 -19.54
N ALA A 236 7.68 -3.16 -20.47
CA ALA A 236 8.04 -2.03 -21.31
C ALA A 236 6.87 -1.62 -22.25
N ALA A 237 6.08 -2.56 -22.71
CA ALA A 237 4.89 -2.31 -23.53
C ALA A 237 3.75 -1.67 -22.69
N VAL A 238 3.45 -2.22 -21.52
CA VAL A 238 2.42 -1.68 -20.60
C VAL A 238 2.79 -0.28 -20.10
N ALA A 239 4.08 -0.04 -19.79
CA ALA A 239 4.54 1.29 -19.38
C ALA A 239 4.49 2.34 -20.51
N GLN A 240 4.44 1.91 -21.76
CA GLN A 240 4.19 2.80 -22.90
C GLN A 240 2.69 3.08 -23.09
N GLU A 241 1.81 2.11 -22.82
CA GLU A 241 0.36 2.29 -22.87
C GLU A 241 -0.16 3.18 -21.73
N GLU A 242 0.39 3.09 -20.51
CA GLU A 242 0.00 3.95 -19.39
C GLU A 242 0.44 5.43 -19.52
N LYS A 243 1.29 5.76 -20.49
CA LYS A 243 1.77 7.14 -20.72
C LYS A 243 0.97 7.92 -21.76
N GLU A 244 -0.02 7.35 -22.41
CA GLU A 244 -0.94 8.14 -23.20
C GLU A 244 -1.90 8.86 -22.23
N PRO A 245 -1.83 10.19 -22.09
CA PRO A 245 -2.80 10.92 -21.30
C PRO A 245 -4.18 10.67 -21.90
N GLU A 246 -5.12 10.24 -21.06
CA GLU A 246 -6.52 10.06 -21.44
C GLU A 246 -7.03 11.36 -22.09
N VAL A 247 -7.13 11.34 -23.42
CA VAL A 247 -7.76 12.44 -24.16
C VAL A 247 -9.25 12.39 -23.84
N ASP A 248 -9.79 13.49 -23.33
CA ASP A 248 -11.23 13.57 -23.02
C ASP A 248 -12.05 13.05 -24.23
N PRO A 249 -12.90 12.02 -24.04
CA PRO A 249 -13.71 11.44 -25.11
C PRO A 249 -14.57 12.45 -25.87
N VAL A 250 -14.87 13.60 -25.26
CA VAL A 250 -15.60 14.71 -25.88
C VAL A 250 -14.79 15.36 -26.99
N LEU A 251 -13.46 15.44 -26.88
CA LEU A 251 -12.58 16.05 -27.88
C LEU A 251 -12.46 15.21 -29.15
N LEU A 252 -12.65 13.89 -29.04
CA LEU A 252 -12.60 12.94 -30.18
C LEU A 252 -13.88 12.93 -31.02
N ARG A 253 -14.93 13.59 -30.56
CA ARG A 253 -16.21 13.64 -31.30
C ARG A 253 -16.10 14.57 -32.50
N PRO A 254 -16.80 14.24 -33.60
CA PRO A 254 -16.86 15.10 -34.78
C PRO A 254 -17.59 16.42 -34.49
N VAL A 255 -17.17 17.48 -35.13
CA VAL A 255 -17.79 18.82 -34.99
C VAL A 255 -19.27 18.85 -35.37
N ASP A 256 -19.76 17.88 -36.16
CA ASP A 256 -21.17 17.74 -36.52
C ASP A 256 -22.08 17.47 -35.32
N GLU A 257 -21.55 16.89 -34.24
CA GLU A 257 -22.30 16.64 -32.98
C GLU A 257 -22.51 17.89 -32.12
N LEU A 258 -21.91 19.03 -32.50
CA LEU A 258 -22.09 20.29 -31.80
C LEU A 258 -23.43 20.99 -32.15
N GLU A 259 -24.29 20.39 -33.00
CA GLU A 259 -25.59 20.95 -33.45
C GLU A 259 -25.47 22.41 -33.94
N LEU A 260 -24.34 22.73 -34.61
CA LEU A 260 -24.11 24.03 -35.21
C LEU A 260 -24.97 24.22 -36.47
N THR A 261 -25.24 25.47 -36.84
CA THR A 261 -25.88 25.75 -38.14
C THR A 261 -25.10 25.12 -39.29
N VAL A 262 -25.80 24.65 -40.33
CA VAL A 262 -25.20 24.02 -41.53
C VAL A 262 -24.11 24.89 -42.13
N ARG A 263 -24.26 26.22 -42.07
CA ARG A 263 -23.29 27.19 -42.55
C ARG A 263 -22.02 27.19 -41.69
N SER A 264 -22.14 27.17 -40.37
CA SER A 264 -21.00 27.13 -39.45
C SER A 264 -20.24 25.82 -39.58
N ALA A 265 -20.93 24.67 -39.66
CA ALA A 265 -20.33 23.36 -39.82
C ALA A 265 -19.55 23.23 -41.15
N ASN A 266 -20.12 23.73 -42.25
CA ASN A 266 -19.45 23.71 -43.58
C ASN A 266 -18.19 24.61 -43.62
N CYS A 267 -18.21 25.75 -42.92
CA CYS A 267 -17.03 26.61 -42.83
C CYS A 267 -15.88 25.95 -42.03
N LEU A 268 -16.19 25.24 -40.95
CA LEU A 268 -15.18 24.52 -40.18
C LEU A 268 -14.57 23.35 -40.95
N LYS A 269 -15.40 22.58 -41.69
CA LYS A 269 -14.92 21.50 -42.57
C LYS A 269 -14.04 21.98 -43.70
N ALA A 270 -14.34 23.15 -44.27
CA ALA A 270 -13.51 23.77 -45.32
C ALA A 270 -12.09 24.14 -44.85
N GLU A 271 -11.92 24.35 -43.51
CA GLU A 271 -10.63 24.61 -42.87
C GLU A 271 -10.00 23.34 -42.23
N SER A 272 -10.48 22.16 -42.64
CA SER A 272 -10.00 20.86 -42.15
C SER A 272 -10.16 20.68 -40.63
N ILE A 273 -11.15 21.31 -40.01
CA ILE A 273 -11.52 21.14 -38.61
C ILE A 273 -12.65 20.10 -38.52
N TYR A 274 -12.30 18.85 -38.22
CA TYR A 274 -13.25 17.74 -38.20
C TYR A 274 -13.65 17.32 -36.80
N TYR A 275 -12.81 17.52 -35.80
CA TYR A 275 -13.02 17.11 -34.44
C TYR A 275 -13.14 18.29 -33.51
N ILE A 276 -13.83 18.11 -32.37
CA ILE A 276 -13.98 19.14 -31.33
C ILE A 276 -12.62 19.58 -30.80
N GLY A 277 -11.65 18.65 -30.67
CA GLY A 277 -10.29 18.96 -30.25
C GLY A 277 -9.55 19.90 -31.21
N ASP A 278 -9.74 19.76 -32.52
CA ASP A 278 -9.18 20.69 -33.52
C ASP A 278 -9.75 22.09 -33.38
N LEU A 279 -11.05 22.18 -33.08
CA LEU A 279 -11.75 23.45 -32.88
C LEU A 279 -11.31 24.18 -31.62
N VAL A 280 -11.14 23.47 -30.53
CA VAL A 280 -10.74 24.02 -29.22
C VAL A 280 -9.32 24.59 -29.25
N LEU A 281 -8.42 24.02 -30.04
CA LEU A 281 -7.05 24.52 -30.24
C LEU A 281 -6.99 25.87 -30.99
N ARG A 282 -8.00 26.17 -31.81
CA ARG A 282 -8.03 27.41 -32.58
C ARG A 282 -8.40 28.61 -31.72
N SER A 283 -7.69 29.70 -31.91
CA SER A 283 -8.02 30.96 -31.27
C SER A 283 -9.17 31.67 -31.97
N GLU A 284 -9.87 32.57 -31.26
CA GLU A 284 -10.93 33.41 -31.87
C GLU A 284 -10.43 34.20 -33.07
N VAL A 285 -9.20 34.70 -33.00
CA VAL A 285 -8.59 35.52 -34.02
C VAL A 285 -8.34 34.73 -35.31
N GLU A 286 -8.00 33.46 -35.17
CA GLU A 286 -7.80 32.55 -36.28
C GLU A 286 -9.13 32.17 -36.95
N LEU A 287 -10.16 31.88 -36.15
CA LEU A 287 -11.48 31.58 -36.69
C LEU A 287 -12.14 32.79 -37.36
N MET A 288 -11.85 34.01 -36.92
CA MET A 288 -12.32 35.23 -37.58
C MET A 288 -11.62 35.52 -38.92
N LYS A 289 -10.45 34.91 -39.19
CA LYS A 289 -9.77 35.03 -40.47
C LYS A 289 -10.33 34.06 -41.53
N THR A 290 -11.11 33.05 -41.11
CA THR A 290 -11.71 32.07 -41.98
C THR A 290 -12.75 32.71 -42.87
N PRO A 291 -12.68 32.52 -44.21
CA PRO A 291 -13.66 33.07 -45.11
C PRO A 291 -15.05 32.50 -44.86
N ASN A 292 -16.07 33.36 -44.85
CA ASN A 292 -17.48 33.01 -44.64
C ASN A 292 -17.90 32.70 -43.19
N LEU A 293 -17.02 32.77 -42.18
CA LEU A 293 -17.38 32.65 -40.77
C LEU A 293 -17.66 34.07 -40.19
N GLY A 294 -18.90 34.35 -39.87
CA GLY A 294 -19.32 35.66 -39.34
C GLY A 294 -19.29 35.70 -37.80
N LYS A 295 -19.33 36.93 -37.22
CA LYS A 295 -19.40 37.13 -35.77
C LYS A 295 -20.53 36.37 -35.08
N LYS A 296 -21.70 36.20 -35.73
CA LYS A 296 -22.83 35.41 -35.21
C LYS A 296 -22.51 33.93 -35.10
N SER A 297 -21.85 33.35 -36.09
CA SER A 297 -21.40 31.93 -36.06
C SER A 297 -20.32 31.70 -34.99
N LEU A 298 -19.44 32.67 -34.78
CA LEU A 298 -18.43 32.57 -33.72
C LEU A 298 -19.06 32.59 -32.31
N THR A 299 -20.08 33.44 -32.09
CA THR A 299 -20.82 33.45 -30.83
C THR A 299 -21.56 32.12 -30.60
N GLU A 300 -22.22 31.59 -31.63
CA GLU A 300 -22.86 30.27 -31.60
C GLU A 300 -21.89 29.15 -31.19
N ILE A 301 -20.70 29.11 -31.82
CA ILE A 301 -19.65 28.12 -31.49
C ILE A 301 -19.20 28.25 -30.05
N LYS A 302 -18.98 29.48 -29.55
CA LYS A 302 -18.59 29.73 -28.14
C LYS A 302 -19.64 29.26 -27.16
N ASP A 303 -20.92 29.58 -27.42
CA ASP A 303 -22.03 29.21 -26.55
C ASP A 303 -22.19 27.69 -26.44
N VAL A 304 -22.04 26.98 -27.57
CA VAL A 304 -22.12 25.51 -27.62
C VAL A 304 -20.90 24.87 -26.93
N LEU A 305 -19.69 25.41 -27.11
CA LEU A 305 -18.50 24.90 -26.43
C LEU A 305 -18.59 25.17 -24.92
N ALA A 306 -19.07 26.35 -24.48
CA ALA A 306 -19.25 26.70 -23.08
C ALA A 306 -20.26 25.79 -22.36
N GLN A 307 -21.35 25.38 -23.03
CA GLN A 307 -22.29 24.39 -22.50
C GLN A 307 -21.66 23.02 -22.21
N ARG A 308 -20.57 22.69 -22.90
CA ARG A 308 -19.79 21.46 -22.69
C ARG A 308 -18.53 21.67 -21.83
N GLY A 309 -18.37 22.85 -21.23
CA GLY A 309 -17.22 23.19 -20.38
C GLY A 309 -15.92 23.44 -21.15
N LEU A 310 -15.99 23.65 -22.49
CA LEU A 310 -14.84 23.88 -23.36
C LEU A 310 -14.74 25.35 -23.77
N SER A 311 -13.54 25.82 -24.10
CA SER A 311 -13.30 27.17 -24.59
C SER A 311 -12.33 27.16 -25.77
N LEU A 312 -12.42 28.16 -26.64
CA LEU A 312 -11.48 28.35 -27.74
C LEU A 312 -10.11 28.79 -27.21
N GLY A 313 -9.04 28.30 -27.86
CA GLY A 313 -7.67 28.63 -27.49
C GLY A 313 -7.13 27.83 -26.31
N MET A 314 -7.72 26.70 -25.92
CA MET A 314 -7.17 25.78 -24.92
C MET A 314 -5.91 25.11 -25.46
N GLN A 315 -4.90 24.96 -24.60
CA GLN A 315 -3.71 24.18 -24.91
C GLN A 315 -3.96 22.72 -24.55
N LEU A 316 -4.09 21.86 -25.57
CA LEU A 316 -4.19 20.42 -25.39
C LEU A 316 -2.79 19.79 -25.51
N GLN A 317 -2.39 19.05 -24.48
CA GLN A 317 -1.17 18.26 -24.54
C GLN A 317 -1.47 16.97 -25.37
N ASN A 318 -0.64 16.69 -26.40
CA ASN A 318 -0.74 15.50 -27.27
C ASN A 318 -2.00 15.44 -28.19
N TRP A 319 -2.36 16.55 -28.82
CA TRP A 319 -3.34 16.55 -29.90
C TRP A 319 -2.65 16.67 -31.28
N PRO A 320 -3.04 15.92 -32.34
CA PRO A 320 -4.03 14.82 -32.37
C PRO A 320 -3.48 13.52 -31.78
N PRO A 321 -4.32 12.73 -31.11
CA PRO A 321 -3.94 11.42 -30.60
C PRO A 321 -3.55 10.46 -31.72
N ALA A 322 -2.75 9.43 -31.42
CA ALA A 322 -2.23 8.48 -32.41
C ALA A 322 -3.34 7.83 -33.26
N ALA A 323 -4.53 7.61 -32.69
CA ALA A 323 -5.70 7.05 -33.37
C ALA A 323 -6.26 7.95 -34.48
N LEU A 324 -5.96 9.25 -34.51
CA LEU A 324 -6.43 10.21 -35.50
C LEU A 324 -5.33 10.63 -36.50
N ARG A 325 -4.10 10.17 -36.32
CA ARG A 325 -3.01 10.36 -37.27
C ARG A 325 -3.19 9.32 -38.39
N VAL A 326 -4.06 9.62 -39.34
CA VAL A 326 -4.15 8.83 -40.59
C VAL A 326 -2.89 9.13 -41.39
N ASP A 327 -2.12 8.08 -41.71
CA ASP A 327 -0.99 8.14 -42.62
C ASP A 327 -1.46 8.74 -43.95
N ASN A 328 -1.02 9.97 -44.24
CA ASN A 328 -1.06 10.54 -45.57
C ASN A 328 0.22 10.08 -46.28
N ASP A 329 0.16 8.91 -46.88
CA ASP A 329 1.00 8.53 -48.02
C ASP A 329 0.19 8.63 -49.33
#